data_254bf2a68af0e95562d35b86d52652ac
#
_entry.id   254bf2a68af0e95562d35b86d52652ac
#
_cell.length_a   1.000
_cell.length_b   1.000
_cell.length_c   1.000
_cell.angle_alpha   90.00
_cell.angle_beta   90.00
_cell.angle_gamma   90.00
#
_symmetry.space_group_name_H-M   'P 1'
#
loop_
_entity.id
_entity.type
_entity.pdbx_description
1 polymer ?
#
loop_
_entity_poly.entity_id
_entity_poly.type
_entity_poly.pdbx_seq_one_letter_code
_entity_poly.pdbx_strand_id
1 'polypeptide(L)'
;MKQERKMWQFPWKYEESVLFIGGVVVVGFVLQCMTGPFDFSLLLWPVNGILGLVIVLLSIVFGMKRNNPLVRWFSGIPMAVTLIVALLILGIIMGLTPQVIRLHPGDKDAVSVLGLRQMTSAWPFVFLYFLILLSLGTLIARRLFTFNKTNYAFYLNHLGLWLLLFASGLGAADIKRYVMHVREGETEWRVYNDHGDILDLPIAIKLNDFIMEEYPPKLAIIDRSTGNVQPEEKPDYFQLEEEPVSGRIGDWDIIAEKYIHEAVRNSDSTYQKAPMPGASPAVKVKVTNRNTGVISHGWVCVGNSAQLYMTLPLDDNYTVVMTQPESKRFISDINIYTEDGKQTHALLEVNKPYRMGNWMVYQFGYDNEAGKLSSYSSMELVYDPWLIPVYIGITLLACGSICMLWIGNRRKEEINDVE
;
A
#
# COMPACT_ATOMS: atom_id res chain seq x y z
N MET A 1 -13.11 -53.83 23.75
CA MET A 1 -14.00 -52.70 23.41
C MET A 1 -13.32 -51.42 23.77
N LYS A 2 -12.97 -50.56 22.80
CA LYS A 2 -12.50 -49.18 23.07
C LYS A 2 -13.74 -48.43 23.63
N GLN A 3 -13.67 -48.00 24.88
CA GLN A 3 -14.69 -47.14 25.47
C GLN A 3 -14.80 -45.86 24.65
N GLU A 4 -15.92 -45.60 24.01
CA GLU A 4 -16.16 -44.38 23.26
C GLU A 4 -16.05 -43.19 24.21
N ARG A 5 -15.18 -42.22 23.89
CA ARG A 5 -15.01 -40.98 24.66
C ARG A 5 -16.31 -40.16 24.56
N LYS A 6 -16.84 -39.81 25.72
CA LYS A 6 -17.99 -38.88 25.75
C LYS A 6 -17.55 -37.46 25.40
N MET A 7 -18.43 -36.69 24.75
CA MET A 7 -18.26 -35.28 24.51
C MET A 7 -17.96 -34.54 25.83
N TRP A 8 -17.04 -33.56 25.78
CA TRP A 8 -16.51 -32.79 26.94
C TRP A 8 -15.66 -33.61 27.95
N GLN A 9 -15.33 -34.84 27.65
CA GLN A 9 -14.36 -35.61 28.42
C GLN A 9 -12.92 -35.28 27.91
N PHE A 10 -12.00 -34.97 28.83
CA PHE A 10 -10.62 -34.72 28.46
C PHE A 10 -9.91 -35.97 27.92
N PRO A 11 -8.94 -35.79 26.97
CA PRO A 11 -8.52 -34.53 26.33
C PRO A 11 -9.52 -34.06 25.28
N TRP A 12 -9.84 -32.75 25.30
CA TRP A 12 -10.69 -32.13 24.29
C TRP A 12 -9.98 -32.09 22.92
N LYS A 13 -10.80 -32.24 21.84
CA LYS A 13 -10.34 -32.35 20.47
C LYS A 13 -10.97 -31.27 19.59
N TYR A 14 -11.06 -31.54 18.29
CA TYR A 14 -11.63 -30.60 17.31
C TYR A 14 -13.12 -30.32 17.55
N GLU A 15 -13.90 -31.32 17.94
CA GLU A 15 -15.35 -31.18 18.16
C GLU A 15 -15.66 -30.14 19.23
N GLU A 16 -14.99 -30.22 20.38
CA GLU A 16 -15.14 -29.25 21.47
C GLU A 16 -14.58 -27.88 21.07
N SER A 17 -13.50 -27.84 20.28
CA SER A 17 -12.92 -26.59 19.80
C SER A 17 -13.88 -25.86 18.84
N VAL A 18 -14.51 -26.60 17.90
CA VAL A 18 -15.48 -26.04 16.95
C VAL A 18 -16.72 -25.52 17.69
N LEU A 19 -17.24 -26.26 18.66
CA LEU A 19 -18.38 -25.79 19.44
C LEU A 19 -18.05 -24.55 20.28
N PHE A 20 -16.87 -24.53 20.90
CA PHE A 20 -16.44 -23.37 21.69
C PHE A 20 -16.28 -22.12 20.79
N ILE A 21 -15.55 -22.25 19.69
CA ILE A 21 -15.32 -21.13 18.76
C ILE A 21 -16.63 -20.70 18.07
N GLY A 22 -17.48 -21.66 17.68
CA GLY A 22 -18.81 -21.37 17.15
C GLY A 22 -19.67 -20.57 18.15
N GLY A 23 -19.64 -20.96 19.43
CA GLY A 23 -20.28 -20.20 20.50
C GLY A 23 -19.75 -18.77 20.64
N VAL A 24 -18.42 -18.58 20.59
CA VAL A 24 -17.79 -17.25 20.63
C VAL A 24 -18.22 -16.38 19.43
N VAL A 25 -18.27 -16.97 18.24
CA VAL A 25 -18.72 -16.26 17.02
C VAL A 25 -20.19 -15.85 17.14
N VAL A 26 -21.06 -16.74 17.61
CA VAL A 26 -22.48 -16.42 17.84
C VAL A 26 -22.64 -15.29 18.85
N VAL A 27 -21.97 -15.38 20.00
CA VAL A 27 -21.98 -14.30 21.02
C VAL A 27 -21.46 -13.00 20.43
N GLY A 28 -20.41 -13.04 19.61
CA GLY A 28 -19.89 -11.88 18.90
C GLY A 28 -20.94 -11.24 17.99
N PHE A 29 -21.67 -12.04 17.19
CA PHE A 29 -22.72 -11.49 16.33
C PHE A 29 -23.91 -10.94 17.13
N VAL A 30 -24.29 -11.58 18.22
CA VAL A 30 -25.33 -11.03 19.11
C VAL A 30 -24.91 -9.67 19.67
N LEU A 31 -23.67 -9.56 20.16
CA LEU A 31 -23.14 -8.30 20.66
C LEU A 31 -23.06 -7.24 19.55
N GLN A 32 -22.63 -7.62 18.35
CA GLN A 32 -22.59 -6.76 17.17
C GLN A 32 -23.97 -6.16 16.86
N CYS A 33 -25.01 -6.98 16.89
CA CYS A 33 -26.38 -6.50 16.64
C CYS A 33 -26.91 -5.58 17.77
N MET A 34 -26.41 -5.73 18.99
CA MET A 34 -26.86 -4.93 20.15
C MET A 34 -26.12 -3.60 20.29
N THR A 35 -24.82 -3.58 20.05
CA THR A 35 -23.92 -2.43 20.34
C THR A 35 -23.33 -1.78 19.10
N GLY A 36 -23.45 -2.42 17.93
CA GLY A 36 -22.73 -2.01 16.73
C GLY A 36 -21.25 -2.45 16.77
N PRO A 37 -20.42 -1.90 15.86
CA PRO A 37 -19.01 -2.28 15.73
C PRO A 37 -18.21 -1.89 16.98
N PHE A 38 -17.13 -2.62 17.22
CA PHE A 38 -16.15 -2.29 18.26
C PHE A 38 -15.48 -0.95 17.96
N ASP A 39 -15.46 -0.08 18.95
CA ASP A 39 -14.78 1.21 18.84
C ASP A 39 -13.29 1.08 19.21
N PHE A 40 -12.42 1.12 18.20
CA PHE A 40 -10.98 1.07 18.41
C PHE A 40 -10.40 2.27 19.17
N SER A 41 -11.13 3.40 19.25
CA SER A 41 -10.67 4.54 20.06
C SER A 41 -10.50 4.19 21.54
N LEU A 42 -11.19 3.16 22.00
CA LEU A 42 -11.03 2.60 23.35
C LEU A 42 -9.67 1.96 23.58
N LEU A 43 -8.94 1.61 22.51
CA LEU A 43 -7.60 1.02 22.55
C LEU A 43 -6.47 2.02 22.31
N LEU A 44 -6.74 3.33 22.38
CA LEU A 44 -5.69 4.34 22.33
C LEU A 44 -4.72 4.18 23.51
N TRP A 45 -3.46 4.59 23.30
CA TRP A 45 -2.49 4.66 24.39
C TRP A 45 -3.03 5.51 25.55
N PRO A 46 -2.92 5.05 26.83
CA PRO A 46 -2.16 3.88 27.33
C PRO A 46 -2.98 2.57 27.46
N VAL A 47 -4.26 2.54 27.06
CA VAL A 47 -5.14 1.39 27.28
C VAL A 47 -4.66 0.15 26.53
N ASN A 48 -4.24 0.28 25.28
CA ASN A 48 -3.66 -0.82 24.50
C ASN A 48 -2.38 -1.38 25.15
N GLY A 49 -1.53 -0.52 25.72
CA GLY A 49 -0.34 -0.94 26.47
C GLY A 49 -0.70 -1.77 27.71
N ILE A 50 -1.71 -1.33 28.47
CA ILE A 50 -2.22 -2.05 29.65
C ILE A 50 -2.82 -3.41 29.23
N LEU A 51 -3.67 -3.42 28.20
CA LEU A 51 -4.26 -4.64 27.67
C LEU A 51 -3.19 -5.61 27.14
N GLY A 52 -2.21 -5.08 26.44
CA GLY A 52 -1.04 -5.86 25.98
C GLY A 52 -0.29 -6.51 27.12
N LEU A 53 -0.03 -5.76 28.19
CA LEU A 53 0.59 -6.29 29.42
C LEU A 53 -0.26 -7.40 30.04
N VAL A 54 -1.57 -7.22 30.11
CA VAL A 54 -2.49 -8.25 30.62
C VAL A 54 -2.44 -9.52 29.77
N ILE A 55 -2.43 -9.41 28.44
CA ILE A 55 -2.30 -10.57 27.53
C ILE A 55 -0.98 -11.31 27.78
N VAL A 56 0.13 -10.58 27.91
CA VAL A 56 1.45 -11.17 28.22
C VAL A 56 1.43 -11.91 29.56
N LEU A 57 0.95 -11.26 30.62
CA LEU A 57 0.87 -11.86 31.95
C LEU A 57 -0.01 -13.10 31.98
N LEU A 58 -1.19 -13.06 31.35
CA LEU A 58 -2.08 -14.22 31.23
C LEU A 58 -1.41 -15.36 30.45
N SER A 59 -0.71 -15.06 29.37
CA SER A 59 0.05 -16.03 28.57
C SER A 59 1.12 -16.71 29.41
N ILE A 60 1.84 -15.96 30.24
CA ILE A 60 2.85 -16.49 31.17
C ILE A 60 2.21 -17.37 32.24
N VAL A 61 1.16 -16.89 32.92
CA VAL A 61 0.46 -17.63 33.98
C VAL A 61 -0.12 -18.96 33.44
N PHE A 62 -0.73 -18.93 32.25
CA PHE A 62 -1.21 -20.15 31.61
C PHE A 62 -0.06 -21.05 31.19
N GLY A 63 1.03 -20.48 30.68
CA GLY A 63 2.26 -21.22 30.33
C GLY A 63 2.87 -21.96 31.53
N MET A 64 2.85 -21.37 32.73
CA MET A 64 3.27 -22.02 33.98
C MET A 64 2.40 -23.23 34.32
N LYS A 65 1.09 -23.17 34.07
CA LYS A 65 0.12 -24.26 34.30
C LYS A 65 0.10 -25.28 33.15
N ARG A 66 1.26 -25.55 32.55
CA ARG A 66 1.43 -26.40 31.35
C ARG A 66 0.84 -27.81 31.43
N ASN A 67 0.68 -28.37 32.63
CA ASN A 67 0.12 -29.72 32.86
C ASN A 67 -1.40 -29.72 32.95
N ASN A 68 -2.05 -28.56 33.09
CA ASN A 68 -3.52 -28.45 33.13
C ASN A 68 -4.10 -28.84 31.76
N PRO A 69 -5.08 -29.76 31.72
CA PRO A 69 -5.64 -30.26 30.47
C PRO A 69 -6.37 -29.16 29.66
N LEU A 70 -6.99 -28.17 30.30
CA LEU A 70 -7.59 -27.00 29.63
C LEU A 70 -6.55 -26.13 28.95
N VAL A 71 -5.43 -25.84 29.64
CA VAL A 71 -4.34 -25.04 29.08
C VAL A 71 -3.68 -25.75 27.90
N ARG A 72 -3.52 -27.09 28.01
CA ARG A 72 -2.98 -27.92 26.91
C ARG A 72 -3.89 -27.90 25.67
N TRP A 73 -5.20 -27.97 25.87
CA TRP A 73 -6.18 -27.87 24.79
C TRP A 73 -6.20 -26.46 24.21
N PHE A 74 -6.31 -25.42 25.06
CA PHE A 74 -6.40 -24.01 24.61
C PHE A 74 -5.20 -23.57 23.76
N SER A 75 -3.97 -24.04 24.09
CA SER A 75 -2.75 -23.79 23.34
C SER A 75 -2.32 -24.98 22.47
N GLY A 76 -3.26 -25.87 22.15
CA GLY A 76 -3.03 -27.07 21.36
C GLY A 76 -3.46 -26.92 19.88
N ILE A 77 -3.09 -27.92 19.08
CA ILE A 77 -3.40 -27.95 17.64
C ILE A 77 -4.90 -27.86 17.35
N PRO A 78 -5.81 -28.58 18.05
CA PRO A 78 -7.24 -28.49 17.75
C PRO A 78 -7.79 -27.07 17.87
N MET A 79 -7.40 -26.36 18.95
CA MET A 79 -7.83 -24.96 19.16
C MET A 79 -7.22 -24.01 18.13
N ALA A 80 -5.91 -24.13 17.87
CA ALA A 80 -5.22 -23.28 16.91
C ALA A 80 -5.80 -23.41 15.50
N VAL A 81 -6.01 -24.65 15.02
CA VAL A 81 -6.58 -24.90 13.69
C VAL A 81 -8.00 -24.36 13.60
N THR A 82 -8.83 -24.56 14.60
CA THR A 82 -10.22 -24.04 14.60
C THR A 82 -10.25 -22.52 14.58
N LEU A 83 -9.39 -21.85 15.37
CA LEU A 83 -9.25 -20.38 15.36
C LEU A 83 -8.82 -19.86 13.98
N ILE A 84 -7.80 -20.48 13.38
CA ILE A 84 -7.31 -20.09 12.05
C ILE A 84 -8.40 -20.26 10.99
N VAL A 85 -9.12 -21.39 11.01
CA VAL A 85 -10.22 -21.65 10.07
C VAL A 85 -11.35 -20.63 10.26
N ALA A 86 -11.73 -20.31 11.50
CA ALA A 86 -12.75 -19.30 11.77
C ALA A 86 -12.35 -17.91 11.28
N LEU A 87 -11.11 -17.49 11.55
CA LEU A 87 -10.56 -16.22 11.02
C LEU A 87 -10.47 -16.21 9.50
N LEU A 88 -10.10 -17.34 8.89
CA LEU A 88 -10.07 -17.47 7.43
C LEU A 88 -11.47 -17.30 6.82
N ILE A 89 -12.49 -17.92 7.42
CA ILE A 89 -13.88 -17.76 6.96
C ILE A 89 -14.30 -16.29 7.03
N LEU A 90 -14.06 -15.62 8.17
CA LEU A 90 -14.35 -14.18 8.29
C LEU A 90 -13.53 -13.34 7.30
N GLY A 91 -12.28 -13.71 7.05
CA GLY A 91 -11.42 -13.06 6.06
C GLY A 91 -11.93 -13.22 4.63
N ILE A 92 -12.44 -14.40 4.25
CA ILE A 92 -13.09 -14.64 2.95
C ILE A 92 -14.35 -13.76 2.82
N ILE A 93 -15.18 -13.72 3.84
CA ILE A 93 -16.39 -12.88 3.85
C ILE A 93 -15.99 -11.40 3.70
N MET A 94 -14.93 -10.96 4.41
CA MET A 94 -14.40 -9.60 4.31
C MET A 94 -13.93 -9.28 2.88
N GLY A 95 -13.24 -10.21 2.22
CA GLY A 95 -12.77 -10.02 0.84
C GLY A 95 -13.89 -10.00 -0.21
N LEU A 96 -15.02 -10.68 0.07
CA LEU A 96 -16.19 -10.71 -0.81
C LEU A 96 -17.19 -9.58 -0.53
N THR A 97 -17.01 -8.82 0.54
CA THR A 97 -17.92 -7.75 0.97
C THR A 97 -17.20 -6.40 0.86
N PRO A 98 -17.77 -5.37 0.19
CA PRO A 98 -17.19 -4.04 0.16
C PRO A 98 -16.99 -3.51 1.58
N GLN A 99 -15.75 -3.20 1.95
CA GLN A 99 -15.41 -2.67 3.26
C GLN A 99 -15.50 -1.14 3.25
N VAL A 100 -16.10 -0.56 4.28
CA VAL A 100 -16.28 0.88 4.45
C VAL A 100 -15.72 1.33 5.80
N ILE A 101 -15.15 2.54 5.84
CA ILE A 101 -14.63 3.12 7.08
C ILE A 101 -15.78 3.51 8.00
N ARG A 102 -16.84 4.09 7.44
CA ARG A 102 -18.05 4.49 8.18
C ARG A 102 -19.30 4.04 7.43
N LEU A 103 -20.27 3.52 8.17
CA LEU A 103 -21.61 3.24 7.64
C LEU A 103 -22.41 4.53 7.51
N HIS A 104 -23.17 4.66 6.42
CA HIS A 104 -24.14 5.74 6.34
C HIS A 104 -25.32 5.49 7.30
N PRO A 105 -25.93 6.56 7.87
CA PRO A 105 -27.05 6.40 8.80
C PRO A 105 -28.27 5.63 8.24
N GLY A 106 -28.34 5.46 6.91
CA GLY A 106 -29.36 4.70 6.20
C GLY A 106 -29.04 3.21 5.95
N ASP A 107 -27.81 2.78 6.19
CA ASP A 107 -27.36 1.41 5.91
C ASP A 107 -27.85 0.45 6.99
N LYS A 108 -29.11 0.01 6.85
CA LYS A 108 -29.78 -0.94 7.77
C LYS A 108 -29.96 -2.34 7.17
N ASP A 109 -29.23 -2.66 6.10
CA ASP A 109 -29.22 -4.00 5.53
C ASP A 109 -28.54 -5.01 6.47
N ALA A 110 -28.88 -6.28 6.35
CA ALA A 110 -28.36 -7.33 7.22
C ALA A 110 -26.82 -7.42 7.22
N VAL A 111 -26.20 -7.11 6.09
CA VAL A 111 -24.72 -7.12 5.94
C VAL A 111 -24.06 -6.05 6.82
N SER A 112 -24.67 -4.84 6.87
CA SER A 112 -24.20 -3.73 7.69
C SER A 112 -24.46 -3.99 9.18
N VAL A 113 -25.65 -4.46 9.55
CA VAL A 113 -26.02 -4.78 10.94
C VAL A 113 -25.13 -5.85 11.53
N LEU A 114 -24.80 -6.90 10.76
CA LEU A 114 -23.88 -7.96 11.17
C LEU A 114 -22.41 -7.53 11.20
N GLY A 115 -22.09 -6.28 10.81
CA GLY A 115 -20.72 -5.75 10.80
C GLY A 115 -19.86 -6.30 9.66
N LEU A 116 -20.43 -6.94 8.64
CA LEU A 116 -19.66 -7.56 7.57
C LEU A 116 -19.00 -6.53 6.64
N ARG A 117 -19.51 -5.29 6.59
CA ARG A 117 -18.88 -4.15 5.88
C ARG A 117 -17.77 -3.47 6.67
N GLN A 118 -17.63 -3.79 7.96
CA GLN A 118 -16.59 -3.30 8.86
C GLN A 118 -16.02 -4.49 9.64
N MET A 119 -15.58 -5.52 8.92
CA MET A 119 -15.23 -6.83 9.47
C MET A 119 -14.18 -6.75 10.58
N THR A 120 -13.16 -5.94 10.44
CA THR A 120 -12.09 -5.80 11.45
C THR A 120 -12.59 -5.21 12.77
N SER A 121 -13.68 -4.43 12.74
CA SER A 121 -14.36 -3.87 13.91
C SER A 121 -15.54 -4.73 14.38
N ALA A 122 -15.89 -5.79 13.64
CA ALA A 122 -16.96 -6.69 14.06
C ALA A 122 -16.55 -7.50 15.28
N TRP A 123 -17.41 -7.58 16.30
CA TRP A 123 -17.13 -8.31 17.56
C TRP A 123 -16.69 -9.75 17.36
N PRO A 124 -17.26 -10.56 16.44
CA PRO A 124 -16.75 -11.91 16.17
C PRO A 124 -15.27 -11.90 15.79
N PHE A 125 -14.86 -11.00 14.92
CA PHE A 125 -13.45 -10.86 14.50
C PHE A 125 -12.56 -10.45 15.68
N VAL A 126 -12.98 -9.43 16.45
CA VAL A 126 -12.26 -8.94 17.62
C VAL A 126 -12.05 -10.04 18.66
N PHE A 127 -13.08 -10.82 18.98
CA PHE A 127 -12.98 -11.92 19.93
C PHE A 127 -12.01 -13.01 19.45
N LEU A 128 -12.12 -13.43 18.18
CA LEU A 128 -11.22 -14.43 17.63
C LEU A 128 -9.77 -13.93 17.60
N TYR A 129 -9.58 -12.65 17.31
CA TYR A 129 -8.25 -12.02 17.30
C TYR A 129 -7.59 -12.04 18.68
N PHE A 130 -8.31 -11.67 19.74
CA PHE A 130 -7.81 -11.77 21.11
C PHE A 130 -7.56 -13.21 21.54
N LEU A 131 -8.43 -14.15 21.15
CA LEU A 131 -8.24 -15.56 21.46
C LEU A 131 -7.00 -16.13 20.79
N ILE A 132 -6.70 -15.77 19.53
CA ILE A 132 -5.49 -16.26 18.86
C ILE A 132 -4.23 -15.67 19.50
N LEU A 133 -4.24 -14.39 19.89
CA LEU A 133 -3.12 -13.77 20.63
C LEU A 133 -2.85 -14.49 21.95
N LEU A 134 -3.90 -14.77 22.73
CA LEU A 134 -3.75 -15.42 24.01
C LEU A 134 -3.37 -16.91 23.86
N SER A 135 -3.96 -17.62 22.90
CA SER A 135 -3.66 -19.04 22.64
C SER A 135 -2.21 -19.21 22.16
N LEU A 136 -1.78 -18.39 21.19
CA LEU A 136 -0.43 -18.42 20.64
C LEU A 136 0.62 -17.98 21.69
N GLY A 137 0.33 -16.91 22.45
CA GLY A 137 1.18 -16.46 23.56
C GLY A 137 1.34 -17.55 24.64
N THR A 138 0.23 -18.24 24.99
CA THR A 138 0.27 -19.38 25.93
C THR A 138 1.11 -20.54 25.39
N LEU A 139 1.02 -20.85 24.10
CA LEU A 139 1.85 -21.87 23.45
C LEU A 139 3.34 -21.54 23.54
N ILE A 140 3.69 -20.30 23.21
CA ILE A 140 5.07 -19.82 23.28
C ILE A 140 5.58 -19.90 24.72
N ALA A 141 4.84 -19.36 25.70
CA ALA A 141 5.19 -19.41 27.11
C ALA A 141 5.41 -20.85 27.60
N ARG A 142 4.50 -21.78 27.29
CA ARG A 142 4.65 -23.20 27.64
C ARG A 142 5.92 -23.82 27.09
N ARG A 143 6.31 -23.49 25.86
CA ARG A 143 7.53 -23.99 25.22
C ARG A 143 8.78 -23.34 25.82
N LEU A 144 8.71 -22.06 26.19
CA LEU A 144 9.84 -21.36 26.82
C LEU A 144 10.16 -21.93 28.23
N PHE A 145 9.15 -22.34 29.00
CA PHE A 145 9.38 -23.01 30.29
C PHE A 145 10.05 -24.41 30.16
N THR A 146 10.06 -24.98 28.95
CA THR A 146 10.79 -26.19 28.59
C THR A 146 11.79 -25.92 27.48
N PHE A 147 12.54 -24.81 27.59
CA PHE A 147 13.41 -24.32 26.54
C PHE A 147 14.37 -25.40 26.03
N ASN A 148 14.39 -25.59 24.71
CA ASN A 148 15.33 -26.44 24.02
C ASN A 148 15.88 -25.69 22.79
N LYS A 149 17.22 -25.56 22.73
CA LYS A 149 17.92 -24.85 21.66
C LYS A 149 17.64 -25.43 20.27
N THR A 150 17.36 -26.74 20.17
CA THR A 150 17.03 -27.37 18.88
C THR A 150 15.72 -26.89 18.26
N ASN A 151 14.85 -26.25 19.07
CA ASN A 151 13.56 -25.72 18.63
C ASN A 151 13.63 -24.22 18.25
N TYR A 152 14.81 -23.68 17.96
CA TYR A 152 14.99 -22.25 17.67
C TYR A 152 14.09 -21.76 16.50
N ALA A 153 13.92 -22.56 15.45
CA ALA A 153 13.07 -22.23 14.32
C ALA A 153 11.59 -22.06 14.74
N PHE A 154 11.12 -22.91 15.65
CA PHE A 154 9.79 -22.77 16.24
C PHE A 154 9.66 -21.43 17.01
N TYR A 155 10.65 -21.08 17.84
CA TYR A 155 10.60 -19.83 18.60
C TYR A 155 10.62 -18.61 17.68
N LEU A 156 11.51 -18.57 16.71
CA LEU A 156 11.58 -17.46 15.76
C LEU A 156 10.24 -17.28 15.00
N ASN A 157 9.69 -18.38 14.47
CA ASN A 157 8.47 -18.34 13.68
C ASN A 157 7.25 -17.92 14.53
N HIS A 158 7.01 -18.60 15.67
CA HIS A 158 5.83 -18.37 16.47
C HIS A 158 5.91 -17.06 17.27
N LEU A 159 7.09 -16.68 17.79
CA LEU A 159 7.28 -15.39 18.45
C LEU A 159 7.17 -14.24 17.45
N GLY A 160 7.73 -14.41 16.24
CA GLY A 160 7.60 -13.44 15.17
C GLY A 160 6.14 -13.22 14.78
N LEU A 161 5.39 -14.30 14.57
CA LEU A 161 3.96 -14.22 14.29
C LEU A 161 3.16 -13.55 15.43
N TRP A 162 3.46 -13.94 16.68
CA TRP A 162 2.80 -13.36 17.84
C TRP A 162 3.09 -11.87 17.96
N LEU A 163 4.36 -11.46 17.83
CA LEU A 163 4.75 -10.05 17.89
C LEU A 163 4.12 -9.23 16.77
N LEU A 164 4.06 -9.78 15.55
CA LEU A 164 3.39 -9.16 14.42
C LEU A 164 1.93 -8.91 14.71
N LEU A 165 1.18 -9.95 15.11
CA LEU A 165 -0.24 -9.83 15.45
C LEU A 165 -0.44 -8.91 16.66
N PHE A 166 0.37 -9.02 17.70
CA PHE A 166 0.28 -8.19 18.90
C PHE A 166 0.45 -6.70 18.57
N ALA A 167 1.52 -6.36 17.85
CA ALA A 167 1.82 -4.98 17.54
C ALA A 167 0.85 -4.37 16.52
N SER A 168 0.47 -5.12 15.48
CA SER A 168 -0.47 -4.61 14.47
C SER A 168 -1.90 -4.47 15.03
N GLY A 169 -2.36 -5.38 15.88
CA GLY A 169 -3.72 -5.34 16.42
C GLY A 169 -3.89 -4.31 17.53
N LEU A 170 -3.00 -4.29 18.51
CA LEU A 170 -3.08 -3.31 19.61
C LEU A 170 -2.63 -1.90 19.17
N GLY A 171 -1.71 -1.81 18.20
CA GLY A 171 -1.20 -0.55 17.69
C GLY A 171 -2.11 0.14 16.67
N ALA A 172 -3.09 -0.56 16.11
CA ALA A 172 -3.94 -0.01 15.05
C ALA A 172 -4.66 1.29 15.44
N ALA A 173 -5.06 1.44 16.71
CA ALA A 173 -5.73 2.63 17.22
C ALA A 173 -4.79 3.85 17.33
N ASP A 174 -3.48 3.64 17.48
CA ASP A 174 -2.50 4.72 17.64
C ASP A 174 -2.02 5.30 16.30
N ILE A 175 -2.34 4.63 15.17
CA ILE A 175 -1.97 5.11 13.85
C ILE A 175 -2.82 6.35 13.52
N LYS A 176 -2.13 7.45 13.19
CA LYS A 176 -2.76 8.69 12.76
C LYS A 176 -2.30 9.02 11.36
N ARG A 177 -3.24 9.46 10.52
CA ARG A 177 -2.98 9.86 9.14
C ARG A 177 -3.56 11.22 8.89
N TYR A 178 -2.76 12.09 8.29
CA TYR A 178 -3.15 13.45 7.97
C TYR A 178 -2.66 13.81 6.57
N VAL A 179 -3.40 14.64 5.88
CA VAL A 179 -2.97 15.23 4.61
C VAL A 179 -2.69 16.71 4.86
N MET A 180 -1.47 17.12 4.53
CA MET A 180 -1.00 18.50 4.61
C MET A 180 -0.82 19.05 3.19
N HIS A 181 -1.43 20.21 2.91
CA HIS A 181 -1.25 20.92 1.65
C HIS A 181 -0.28 22.07 1.86
N VAL A 182 0.86 22.05 1.18
CA VAL A 182 1.89 23.07 1.34
C VAL A 182 2.11 23.78 0.01
N ARG A 183 2.03 25.12 0.02
CA ARG A 183 2.34 25.93 -1.16
C ARG A 183 3.85 26.14 -1.27
N GLU A 184 4.31 26.29 -2.49
CA GLU A 184 5.72 26.58 -2.76
C GLU A 184 6.17 27.86 -2.05
N GLY A 185 7.31 27.79 -1.36
CA GLY A 185 7.87 28.85 -0.54
C GLY A 185 7.26 29.00 0.85
N GLU A 186 6.09 28.41 1.11
CA GLU A 186 5.39 28.50 2.40
C GLU A 186 5.77 27.35 3.35
N THR A 187 5.53 27.59 4.65
CA THR A 187 5.71 26.58 5.70
C THR A 187 4.36 26.31 6.34
N GLU A 188 3.97 25.04 6.44
CA GLU A 188 2.71 24.62 7.04
C GLU A 188 2.97 23.54 8.12
N TRP A 189 2.16 23.57 9.18
CA TRP A 189 2.15 22.63 10.32
C TRP A 189 0.75 22.21 10.72
N ARG A 190 -0.28 22.79 10.10
CA ARG A 190 -1.68 22.52 10.37
C ARG A 190 -2.23 21.51 9.40
N VAL A 191 -3.08 20.64 9.90
CA VAL A 191 -3.81 19.65 9.12
C VAL A 191 -5.28 19.65 9.51
N TYR A 192 -6.13 19.13 8.63
CA TYR A 192 -7.54 18.94 8.95
C TYR A 192 -7.75 17.48 9.37
N ASN A 193 -8.51 17.27 10.44
CA ASN A 193 -9.00 15.97 10.79
C ASN A 193 -10.22 15.59 9.94
N ASP A 194 -10.72 14.35 10.11
CA ASP A 194 -11.91 13.86 9.40
C ASP A 194 -13.20 14.64 9.72
N HIS A 195 -13.21 15.48 10.76
CA HIS A 195 -14.33 16.32 11.16
C HIS A 195 -14.21 17.76 10.65
N GLY A 196 -13.09 18.09 10.00
CA GLY A 196 -12.79 19.43 9.49
C GLY A 196 -12.16 20.37 10.53
N ASP A 197 -11.81 19.87 11.73
CA ASP A 197 -11.11 20.66 12.73
C ASP A 197 -9.64 20.81 12.36
N ILE A 198 -9.09 21.99 12.64
CA ILE A 198 -7.66 22.26 12.43
C ILE A 198 -6.87 21.69 13.61
N LEU A 199 -5.85 20.92 13.29
CA LEU A 199 -4.91 20.36 14.27
C LEU A 199 -3.50 20.87 13.97
N ASP A 200 -2.81 21.34 15.01
CA ASP A 200 -1.39 21.65 14.93
C ASP A 200 -0.56 20.37 15.12
N LEU A 201 0.35 20.13 14.19
CA LEU A 201 1.29 19.02 14.28
C LEU A 201 2.62 19.45 14.90
N PRO A 202 3.35 18.53 15.56
CA PRO A 202 4.69 18.79 16.09
C PRO A 202 5.77 18.85 14.99
N ILE A 203 5.34 18.97 13.76
CA ILE A 203 6.17 18.98 12.55
C ILE A 203 5.66 20.07 11.64
N ALA A 204 6.57 20.96 11.19
CA ALA A 204 6.29 21.92 10.14
C ALA A 204 7.06 21.57 8.88
N ILE A 205 6.43 21.71 7.72
CA ILE A 205 7.04 21.40 6.42
C ILE A 205 7.00 22.65 5.56
N LYS A 206 8.17 23.03 5.04
CA LYS A 206 8.31 24.05 4.01
C LYS A 206 8.53 23.37 2.67
N LEU A 207 7.71 23.68 1.67
CA LEU A 207 7.92 23.27 0.30
C LEU A 207 8.85 24.29 -0.37
N ASN A 208 10.03 23.83 -0.81
CA ASN A 208 10.96 24.67 -1.55
C ASN A 208 10.61 24.69 -3.03
N ASP A 209 10.30 23.52 -3.62
CA ASP A 209 9.98 23.35 -5.02
C ASP A 209 9.18 22.04 -5.22
N PHE A 210 8.32 22.00 -6.23
CA PHE A 210 7.66 20.80 -6.71
C PHE A 210 8.12 20.51 -8.14
N ILE A 211 8.73 19.34 -8.34
CA ILE A 211 9.32 18.93 -9.60
C ILE A 211 8.57 17.73 -10.16
N MET A 212 8.05 17.87 -11.37
CA MET A 212 7.46 16.78 -12.14
C MET A 212 8.34 16.51 -13.36
N GLU A 213 9.04 15.38 -13.33
CA GLU A 213 9.78 14.90 -14.49
C GLU A 213 8.83 14.17 -15.44
N GLU A 214 9.02 14.36 -16.73
CA GLU A 214 8.24 13.72 -17.79
C GLU A 214 9.15 12.88 -18.68
N TYR A 215 8.59 11.81 -19.25
CA TYR A 215 9.23 11.11 -20.35
C TYR A 215 9.13 11.95 -21.63
N PRO A 216 10.10 11.85 -22.56
CA PRO A 216 9.90 12.40 -23.89
C PRO A 216 8.60 11.85 -24.48
N PRO A 217 7.80 12.71 -25.13
CA PRO A 217 6.53 12.28 -25.72
C PRO A 217 6.77 11.33 -26.92
N LYS A 218 5.71 10.69 -27.38
CA LYS A 218 5.72 9.82 -28.54
C LYS A 218 5.12 10.53 -29.75
N LEU A 219 5.54 10.17 -30.95
CA LEU A 219 4.84 10.52 -32.17
C LEU A 219 3.86 9.41 -32.54
N ALA A 220 2.73 9.81 -33.10
CA ALA A 220 1.75 8.93 -33.68
C ALA A 220 1.33 9.48 -35.03
N ILE A 221 0.85 8.60 -35.92
CA ILE A 221 0.18 8.98 -37.13
C ILE A 221 -1.29 8.74 -36.93
N ILE A 222 -2.12 9.73 -37.17
CA ILE A 222 -3.57 9.64 -37.03
C ILE A 222 -4.26 9.85 -38.39
N ASP A 223 -5.40 9.17 -38.56
CA ASP A 223 -6.34 9.46 -39.62
C ASP A 223 -7.06 10.77 -39.31
N ARG A 224 -7.02 11.73 -40.23
CA ARG A 224 -7.58 13.08 -40.03
C ARG A 224 -9.12 13.09 -39.97
N SER A 225 -9.76 12.07 -40.51
CA SER A 225 -11.23 11.98 -40.54
C SER A 225 -11.80 11.35 -39.27
N THR A 226 -11.13 10.34 -38.75
CA THR A 226 -11.59 9.55 -37.58
C THR A 226 -10.87 9.91 -36.29
N GLY A 227 -9.65 10.45 -36.37
CA GLY A 227 -8.78 10.67 -35.22
C GLY A 227 -8.06 9.40 -34.70
N ASN A 228 -8.27 8.24 -35.35
CA ASN A 228 -7.71 6.97 -34.90
C ASN A 228 -6.22 6.90 -35.22
N VAL A 229 -5.45 6.35 -34.25
CA VAL A 229 -4.01 6.10 -34.41
C VAL A 229 -3.79 4.95 -35.39
N GLN A 230 -2.80 5.10 -36.27
CA GLN A 230 -2.43 4.12 -37.27
C GLN A 230 -1.20 3.29 -36.85
N PRO A 231 -1.15 2.01 -37.23
CA PRO A 231 -2.20 1.19 -37.85
C PRO A 231 -3.37 0.94 -36.90
N GLU A 232 -4.62 0.96 -37.39
CA GLU A 232 -5.81 0.90 -36.54
C GLU A 232 -5.94 -0.42 -35.76
N GLU A 233 -5.58 -1.56 -36.36
CA GLU A 233 -5.62 -2.88 -35.69
C GLU A 233 -4.62 -3.01 -34.54
N LYS A 234 -3.47 -2.34 -34.65
CA LYS A 234 -2.42 -2.32 -33.64
C LYS A 234 -1.75 -0.94 -33.64
N PRO A 235 -2.26 0.00 -32.84
CA PRO A 235 -1.67 1.34 -32.73
C PRO A 235 -0.17 1.30 -32.48
N ASP A 236 0.59 2.02 -33.26
CA ASP A 236 2.06 2.10 -33.16
C ASP A 236 2.51 3.52 -32.86
N TYR A 237 3.56 3.64 -32.05
CA TYR A 237 4.06 4.91 -31.56
C TYR A 237 5.58 4.96 -31.71
N PHE A 238 6.09 6.10 -32.15
CA PHE A 238 7.52 6.34 -32.25
C PHE A 238 8.00 7.13 -31.04
N GLN A 239 8.86 6.51 -30.21
CA GLN A 239 9.42 7.14 -29.01
C GLN A 239 10.46 8.18 -29.41
N LEU A 240 10.31 9.41 -28.89
CA LEU A 240 11.30 10.46 -29.01
C LEU A 240 12.41 10.29 -27.98
N GLU A 241 13.61 10.70 -28.35
CA GLU A 241 14.79 10.76 -27.49
C GLU A 241 15.41 12.16 -27.57
N GLU A 242 16.30 12.50 -26.65
CA GLU A 242 16.97 13.81 -26.66
C GLU A 242 17.90 13.97 -27.87
N GLU A 243 18.50 12.87 -28.34
CA GLU A 243 19.32 12.82 -29.53
C GLU A 243 18.49 12.50 -30.79
N PRO A 244 18.99 12.85 -31.97
CA PRO A 244 18.33 12.50 -33.23
C PRO A 244 18.14 10.99 -33.36
N VAL A 245 16.91 10.56 -33.58
CA VAL A 245 16.54 9.14 -33.68
C VAL A 245 15.72 8.90 -34.94
N SER A 246 15.85 7.69 -35.49
CA SER A 246 15.07 7.22 -36.65
C SER A 246 14.33 5.93 -36.35
N GLY A 247 13.18 5.77 -36.97
CA GLY A 247 12.36 4.57 -36.84
C GLY A 247 11.18 4.57 -37.78
N ARG A 248 10.11 3.84 -37.44
CA ARG A 248 8.98 3.62 -38.36
C ARG A 248 7.67 3.58 -37.59
N ILE A 249 6.61 4.04 -38.25
CA ILE A 249 5.21 3.76 -37.89
C ILE A 249 4.51 3.28 -39.17
N GLY A 250 4.06 2.03 -39.19
CA GLY A 250 3.42 1.44 -40.37
C GLY A 250 4.27 1.60 -41.66
N ASP A 251 3.71 2.28 -42.65
CA ASP A 251 4.36 2.53 -43.95
C ASP A 251 5.22 3.79 -44.00
N TRP A 252 5.43 4.47 -42.88
CA TRP A 252 6.21 5.72 -42.83
C TRP A 252 7.52 5.54 -42.05
N ASP A 253 8.63 5.87 -42.71
CA ASP A 253 9.92 6.01 -42.06
C ASP A 253 10.02 7.44 -41.47
N ILE A 254 10.38 7.55 -40.20
CA ILE A 254 10.42 8.81 -39.41
C ILE A 254 11.85 9.05 -38.98
N ILE A 255 12.31 10.29 -39.16
CA ILE A 255 13.58 10.80 -38.62
C ILE A 255 13.25 12.02 -37.78
N ALA A 256 13.49 11.91 -36.46
CA ALA A 256 13.45 13.03 -35.54
C ALA A 256 14.81 13.75 -35.60
N GLU A 257 14.83 14.91 -36.23
CA GLU A 257 16.07 15.67 -36.47
C GLU A 257 16.51 16.49 -35.27
N LYS A 258 15.53 17.09 -34.57
CA LYS A 258 15.77 17.94 -33.41
C LYS A 258 14.59 17.93 -32.48
N TYR A 259 14.80 17.41 -31.29
CA TYR A 259 13.83 17.44 -30.19
C TYR A 259 14.17 18.58 -29.23
N ILE A 260 13.16 19.32 -28.76
CA ILE A 260 13.27 20.38 -27.75
C ILE A 260 12.20 20.14 -26.70
N HIS A 261 12.59 19.77 -25.48
CA HIS A 261 11.69 19.48 -24.38
C HIS A 261 10.88 20.71 -23.94
N GLU A 262 11.54 21.87 -23.85
CA GLU A 262 10.92 23.15 -23.49
C GLU A 262 11.04 24.10 -24.66
N ALA A 263 10.07 24.06 -25.56
CA ALA A 263 10.07 24.83 -26.77
C ALA A 263 9.00 25.92 -26.78
N VAL A 264 9.31 27.05 -27.33
CA VAL A 264 8.36 28.11 -27.62
C VAL A 264 8.37 28.38 -29.13
N ARG A 265 7.17 28.58 -29.68
CA ARG A 265 6.94 28.84 -31.10
C ARG A 265 7.34 30.26 -31.48
N ASN A 266 8.14 30.39 -32.53
CA ASN A 266 8.46 31.68 -33.17
C ASN A 266 7.37 32.08 -34.16
N SER A 267 7.46 33.35 -34.65
CA SER A 267 6.51 33.91 -35.62
C SER A 267 6.52 33.18 -36.98
N ASP A 268 7.62 32.52 -37.31
CA ASP A 268 7.83 31.75 -38.57
C ASP A 268 7.40 30.28 -38.45
N SER A 269 6.70 29.92 -37.37
CA SER A 269 6.29 28.53 -37.07
C SER A 269 7.46 27.57 -36.80
N THR A 270 8.65 28.10 -36.50
CA THR A 270 9.76 27.33 -35.95
C THR A 270 9.72 27.32 -34.41
N TYR A 271 10.54 26.48 -33.80
CA TYR A 271 10.60 26.36 -32.36
C TYR A 271 12.00 26.58 -31.85
N GLN A 272 12.12 27.26 -30.72
CA GLN A 272 13.39 27.50 -30.03
C GLN A 272 13.28 27.05 -28.58
N LYS A 273 14.41 26.69 -27.99
CA LYS A 273 14.49 26.35 -26.56
C LYS A 273 14.27 27.62 -25.74
N ALA A 274 13.28 27.59 -24.87
CA ALA A 274 12.97 28.65 -23.91
C ALA A 274 12.35 28.04 -22.66
N PRO A 275 13.16 27.79 -21.60
CA PRO A 275 12.66 27.22 -20.33
C PRO A 275 11.86 28.30 -19.59
N MET A 276 10.56 28.33 -19.82
CA MET A 276 9.63 29.28 -19.24
C MET A 276 8.24 28.65 -19.07
N PRO A 277 7.41 29.17 -18.16
CA PRO A 277 6.02 28.73 -18.05
C PRO A 277 5.31 28.80 -19.40
N GLY A 278 4.62 27.70 -19.78
CA GLY A 278 3.95 27.59 -21.08
C GLY A 278 4.80 27.03 -22.21
N ALA A 279 6.10 26.77 -22.01
CA ALA A 279 6.90 25.99 -22.95
C ALA A 279 6.32 24.57 -23.11
N SER A 280 6.44 23.98 -24.29
CA SER A 280 5.85 22.70 -24.65
C SER A 280 6.82 21.89 -25.52
N PRO A 281 6.86 20.55 -25.41
CA PRO A 281 7.72 19.73 -26.25
C PRO A 281 7.43 19.93 -27.75
N ALA A 282 8.51 20.08 -28.53
CA ALA A 282 8.45 20.19 -29.99
C ALA A 282 9.56 19.39 -30.64
N VAL A 283 9.27 18.80 -31.81
CA VAL A 283 10.28 18.07 -32.60
C VAL A 283 10.19 18.45 -34.07
N LYS A 284 11.34 18.59 -34.67
CA LYS A 284 11.47 18.70 -36.12
C LYS A 284 11.65 17.32 -36.71
N VAL A 285 10.77 16.93 -37.63
CA VAL A 285 10.75 15.59 -38.22
C VAL A 285 10.78 15.62 -39.73
N LYS A 286 11.41 14.59 -40.30
CA LYS A 286 11.31 14.22 -41.70
C LYS A 286 10.62 12.86 -41.77
N VAL A 287 9.52 12.77 -42.53
CA VAL A 287 8.73 11.57 -42.70
C VAL A 287 8.68 11.20 -44.16
N THR A 288 8.96 9.93 -44.46
CA THR A 288 8.98 9.42 -45.84
C THR A 288 7.98 8.27 -45.95
N ASN A 289 7.03 8.39 -46.85
CA ASN A 289 6.13 7.29 -47.19
C ASN A 289 6.86 6.27 -48.07
N ARG A 290 6.95 5.03 -47.62
CA ARG A 290 7.70 3.96 -48.31
C ARG A 290 7.07 3.50 -49.63
N ASN A 291 5.72 3.62 -49.70
CA ASN A 291 4.97 3.15 -50.86
C ASN A 291 4.99 4.18 -52.01
N THR A 292 4.92 5.47 -51.67
CA THR A 292 4.84 6.56 -52.63
C THR A 292 6.16 7.33 -52.80
N GLY A 293 7.10 7.22 -51.86
CA GLY A 293 8.33 7.99 -51.81
C GLY A 293 8.14 9.45 -51.44
N VAL A 294 6.94 9.88 -51.10
CA VAL A 294 6.64 11.27 -50.71
C VAL A 294 7.33 11.60 -49.39
N ILE A 295 7.94 12.77 -49.31
CA ILE A 295 8.66 13.27 -48.15
C ILE A 295 7.89 14.50 -47.59
N SER A 296 7.54 14.43 -46.30
CA SER A 296 7.02 15.55 -45.51
C SER A 296 8.05 15.97 -44.47
N HIS A 297 8.24 17.28 -44.28
CA HIS A 297 9.20 17.82 -43.35
C HIS A 297 8.64 19.03 -42.60
N GLY A 298 8.75 19.03 -41.26
CA GLY A 298 8.21 20.13 -40.47
C GLY A 298 8.34 19.91 -38.96
N TRP A 299 7.73 20.81 -38.21
CA TRP A 299 7.66 20.74 -36.77
C TRP A 299 6.36 20.09 -36.30
N VAL A 300 6.44 19.32 -35.23
CA VAL A 300 5.31 18.78 -34.48
C VAL A 300 5.46 19.22 -33.03
N CYS A 301 4.39 19.70 -32.43
CA CYS A 301 4.36 20.18 -31.05
C CYS A 301 3.09 19.69 -30.37
N VAL A 302 3.20 19.23 -29.13
CA VAL A 302 2.04 18.74 -28.38
C VAL A 302 1.09 19.87 -27.99
N GLY A 303 1.61 21.09 -27.78
CA GLY A 303 0.84 22.23 -27.29
C GLY A 303 0.48 22.12 -25.80
N ASN A 304 -0.11 23.21 -25.28
CA ASN A 304 -0.66 23.30 -23.92
C ASN A 304 -1.63 24.48 -23.85
N SER A 305 -2.06 24.90 -22.67
CA SER A 305 -2.95 26.04 -22.46
C SER A 305 -2.39 27.39 -22.98
N ALA A 306 -1.06 27.53 -23.04
CA ALA A 306 -0.38 28.77 -23.47
C ALA A 306 0.03 28.75 -24.94
N GLN A 307 0.15 27.59 -25.57
CA GLN A 307 0.68 27.41 -26.92
C GLN A 307 -0.09 26.33 -27.67
N LEU A 308 -0.58 26.69 -28.89
CA LEU A 308 -1.33 25.76 -29.72
C LEU A 308 -0.47 24.57 -30.17
N TYR A 309 -1.07 23.39 -30.24
CA TYR A 309 -0.44 22.22 -30.84
C TYR A 309 -0.10 22.45 -32.32
N MET A 310 0.88 21.72 -32.85
CA MET A 310 1.24 21.70 -34.26
C MET A 310 1.38 20.27 -34.72
N THR A 311 0.74 19.95 -35.82
CA THR A 311 0.80 18.66 -36.50
C THR A 311 1.51 18.79 -37.84
N LEU A 312 2.07 17.70 -38.38
CA LEU A 312 2.65 17.64 -39.71
C LEU A 312 1.73 16.82 -40.63
N PRO A 313 1.00 17.45 -41.57
CA PRO A 313 0.25 16.71 -42.58
C PRO A 313 1.18 15.87 -43.46
N LEU A 314 0.81 14.61 -43.68
CA LEU A 314 1.54 13.70 -44.57
C LEU A 314 0.88 13.65 -45.97
N ASP A 315 -0.45 13.59 -45.97
CA ASP A 315 -1.31 13.63 -47.16
C ASP A 315 -2.73 14.11 -46.75
N ASP A 316 -3.71 13.89 -47.61
CA ASP A 316 -5.11 14.30 -47.36
C ASP A 316 -5.74 13.54 -46.19
N ASN A 317 -5.29 12.33 -45.92
CA ASN A 317 -5.89 11.42 -44.91
C ASN A 317 -5.10 11.37 -43.60
N TYR A 318 -3.78 11.55 -43.62
CA TYR A 318 -2.92 11.26 -42.47
C TYR A 318 -2.12 12.46 -42.01
N THR A 319 -1.88 12.53 -40.72
CA THR A 319 -1.04 13.56 -40.09
C THR A 319 -0.23 12.99 -38.93
N VAL A 320 0.97 13.50 -38.74
CA VAL A 320 1.80 13.22 -37.53
C VAL A 320 1.36 14.12 -36.41
N VAL A 321 1.13 13.52 -35.25
CA VAL A 321 0.84 14.22 -33.99
C VAL A 321 1.81 13.80 -32.91
N MET A 322 1.96 14.62 -31.87
CA MET A 322 2.72 14.32 -30.66
C MET A 322 1.75 14.02 -29.53
N THR A 323 1.99 12.92 -28.82
CA THR A 323 1.21 12.56 -27.60
C THR A 323 1.55 13.49 -26.45
N GLN A 324 0.68 13.59 -25.44
CA GLN A 324 1.03 14.25 -24.20
C GLN A 324 2.18 13.48 -23.54
N PRO A 325 3.16 14.18 -22.91
CA PRO A 325 4.20 13.53 -22.13
C PRO A 325 3.60 12.72 -20.97
N GLU A 326 4.16 11.54 -20.73
CA GLU A 326 3.82 10.74 -19.57
C GLU A 326 4.69 11.16 -18.36
N SER A 327 4.06 11.29 -17.19
CA SER A 327 4.79 11.63 -15.96
C SER A 327 5.76 10.51 -15.57
N LYS A 328 7.01 10.85 -15.27
CA LYS A 328 8.08 9.92 -14.89
C LYS A 328 8.32 9.90 -13.39
N ARG A 329 8.41 11.06 -12.76
CA ARG A 329 8.69 11.22 -11.34
C ARG A 329 8.01 12.46 -10.80
N PHE A 330 7.58 12.35 -9.55
CA PHE A 330 7.07 13.47 -8.78
C PHE A 330 7.95 13.64 -7.55
N ILE A 331 8.52 14.81 -7.37
CA ILE A 331 9.47 15.11 -6.31
C ILE A 331 9.03 16.39 -5.63
N SER A 332 8.92 16.36 -4.30
CA SER A 332 8.81 17.57 -3.49
C SER A 332 10.12 17.81 -2.77
N ASP A 333 10.75 18.94 -3.05
CA ASP A 333 11.89 19.43 -2.30
C ASP A 333 11.39 20.14 -1.05
N ILE A 334 11.70 19.60 0.14
CA ILE A 334 11.15 20.07 1.40
C ILE A 334 12.19 20.27 2.48
N ASN A 335 11.93 21.22 3.37
CA ASN A 335 12.56 21.32 4.67
C ASN A 335 11.54 20.94 5.77
N ILE A 336 11.94 20.03 6.64
CA ILE A 336 11.14 19.58 7.78
C ILE A 336 11.71 20.20 9.05
N TYR A 337 10.85 20.81 9.86
CA TYR A 337 11.18 21.41 11.15
C TYR A 337 10.44 20.67 12.25
N THR A 338 11.10 20.41 13.36
CA THR A 338 10.52 19.75 14.55
C THR A 338 10.52 20.67 15.76
N GLU A 339 9.68 20.39 16.74
CA GLU A 339 9.59 21.18 17.98
C GLU A 339 10.91 21.26 18.75
N ASP A 340 11.77 20.25 18.65
CA ASP A 340 13.12 20.22 19.25
C ASP A 340 14.15 21.08 18.48
N GLY A 341 13.70 21.84 17.48
CA GLY A 341 14.52 22.78 16.72
C GLY A 341 15.40 22.14 15.64
N LYS A 342 15.23 20.85 15.36
CA LYS A 342 15.94 20.22 14.24
C LYS A 342 15.32 20.62 12.92
N GLN A 343 16.19 20.87 11.94
CA GLN A 343 15.84 21.07 10.55
C GLN A 343 16.47 19.98 9.70
N THR A 344 15.71 19.43 8.78
CA THR A 344 16.19 18.43 7.83
C THR A 344 15.66 18.72 6.45
N HIS A 345 16.55 18.69 5.45
CA HIS A 345 16.20 18.78 4.04
C HIS A 345 15.95 17.36 3.50
N ALA A 346 14.91 17.19 2.71
CA ALA A 346 14.56 15.93 2.08
C ALA A 346 13.92 16.13 0.70
N LEU A 347 14.20 15.18 -0.20
CA LEU A 347 13.50 15.04 -1.47
C LEU A 347 12.49 13.91 -1.34
N LEU A 348 11.21 14.26 -1.33
CA LEU A 348 10.13 13.28 -1.29
C LEU A 348 9.78 12.84 -2.70
N GLU A 349 9.83 11.54 -2.95
CA GLU A 349 9.35 10.93 -4.19
C GLU A 349 8.19 9.98 -3.89
N VAL A 350 7.37 9.71 -4.89
CA VAL A 350 6.33 8.68 -4.80
C VAL A 350 6.99 7.33 -4.46
N ASN A 351 6.44 6.62 -3.48
CA ASN A 351 6.95 5.34 -2.94
C ASN A 351 8.32 5.42 -2.23
N LYS A 352 8.85 6.63 -1.95
CA LYS A 352 10.07 6.83 -1.16
C LYS A 352 9.81 7.81 -0.02
N PRO A 353 9.09 7.37 1.04
CA PRO A 353 8.78 8.25 2.14
C PRO A 353 10.02 8.64 2.94
N TYR A 354 9.97 9.83 3.52
CA TYR A 354 10.97 10.26 4.50
C TYR A 354 10.50 9.89 5.91
N ARG A 355 11.40 9.23 6.68
CA ARG A 355 11.10 8.82 8.05
C ARG A 355 11.74 9.76 9.05
N MET A 356 10.96 10.21 10.04
CA MET A 356 11.41 11.01 11.15
C MET A 356 10.79 10.52 12.46
N GLY A 357 11.58 9.78 13.24
CA GLY A 357 11.07 9.12 14.45
C GLY A 357 9.92 8.14 14.14
N ASN A 358 8.74 8.41 14.71
CA ASN A 358 7.52 7.64 14.47
C ASN A 358 6.67 8.20 13.31
N TRP A 359 7.12 9.28 12.68
CA TRP A 359 6.46 9.88 11.53
C TRP A 359 7.05 9.39 10.22
N MET A 360 6.17 9.17 9.25
CA MET A 360 6.50 8.92 7.86
C MET A 360 5.82 10.00 7.02
N VAL A 361 6.58 10.66 6.15
CA VAL A 361 6.08 11.70 5.25
C VAL A 361 6.14 11.16 3.82
N TYR A 362 4.99 11.11 3.16
CA TYR A 362 4.82 10.58 1.81
C TYR A 362 4.46 11.72 0.84
N GLN A 363 4.94 11.62 -0.40
CA GLN A 363 4.39 12.39 -1.50
C GLN A 363 2.98 11.86 -1.80
N PHE A 364 1.94 12.71 -1.67
CA PHE A 364 0.55 12.29 -1.81
C PHE A 364 -0.11 12.82 -3.08
N GLY A 365 0.02 14.14 -3.36
CA GLY A 365 -0.63 14.76 -4.50
C GLY A 365 -0.03 16.12 -4.87
N TYR A 366 -0.59 16.71 -5.92
CA TYR A 366 -0.22 18.01 -6.46
C TYR A 366 -1.42 18.57 -7.23
N ASP A 367 -1.33 19.76 -7.81
CA ASP A 367 -2.34 20.32 -8.69
C ASP A 367 -2.33 19.63 -10.06
N ASN A 368 -3.24 18.69 -10.26
CA ASN A 368 -3.35 17.93 -11.50
C ASN A 368 -3.70 18.79 -12.72
N GLU A 369 -4.39 19.94 -12.54
CA GLU A 369 -4.75 20.84 -13.62
C GLU A 369 -3.54 21.65 -14.08
N ALA A 370 -2.71 22.09 -13.14
CA ALA A 370 -1.47 22.80 -13.43
C ALA A 370 -0.32 21.88 -13.87
N GLY A 371 -0.38 20.57 -13.52
CA GLY A 371 0.65 19.59 -13.87
C GLY A 371 2.03 19.98 -13.31
N LYS A 372 3.03 20.11 -14.19
CA LYS A 372 4.39 20.53 -13.80
C LYS A 372 4.51 21.97 -13.31
N LEU A 373 3.47 22.78 -13.48
CA LEU A 373 3.38 24.14 -12.96
C LEU A 373 2.62 24.21 -11.64
N SER A 374 2.43 23.08 -10.97
CA SER A 374 1.77 23.04 -9.66
C SER A 374 2.50 23.96 -8.68
N SER A 375 1.76 24.85 -8.06
CA SER A 375 2.27 25.76 -7.03
C SER A 375 2.12 25.20 -5.61
N TYR A 376 1.67 23.95 -5.46
CA TYR A 376 1.57 23.27 -4.17
C TYR A 376 1.83 21.78 -4.30
N SER A 377 2.19 21.16 -3.19
CA SER A 377 2.26 19.72 -3.02
C SER A 377 1.46 19.29 -1.80
N SER A 378 0.82 18.15 -1.90
CA SER A 378 0.15 17.49 -0.78
C SER A 378 1.02 16.36 -0.25
N MET A 379 1.13 16.27 1.07
CA MET A 379 1.93 15.26 1.76
C MET A 379 1.03 14.50 2.72
N GLU A 380 1.11 13.16 2.69
CA GLU A 380 0.49 12.32 3.72
C GLU A 380 1.49 12.12 4.86
N LEU A 381 1.09 12.51 6.07
CA LEU A 381 1.86 12.31 7.29
C LEU A 381 1.23 11.18 8.08
N VAL A 382 1.99 10.10 8.28
CA VAL A 382 1.56 8.93 9.03
C VAL A 382 2.37 8.82 10.30
N TYR A 383 1.70 8.89 11.45
CA TYR A 383 2.29 8.60 12.75
C TYR A 383 2.00 7.14 13.11
N ASP A 384 3.04 6.34 13.29
CA ASP A 384 2.92 4.92 13.66
C ASP A 384 4.02 4.54 14.67
N PRO A 385 3.70 4.55 15.97
CA PRO A 385 4.66 4.18 17.02
C PRO A 385 4.92 2.67 17.11
N TRP A 386 4.07 1.84 16.48
CA TRP A 386 4.15 0.38 16.51
C TRP A 386 4.86 -0.22 15.29
N LEU A 387 5.25 0.59 14.32
CA LEU A 387 5.87 0.15 13.07
C LEU A 387 7.14 -0.68 13.29
N ILE A 388 8.01 -0.28 14.23
CA ILE A 388 9.25 -1.01 14.53
C ILE A 388 8.95 -2.41 15.11
N PRO A 389 8.12 -2.58 16.15
CA PRO A 389 7.70 -3.91 16.62
C PRO A 389 7.11 -4.78 15.52
N VAL A 390 6.30 -4.22 14.61
CA VAL A 390 5.74 -4.95 13.46
C VAL A 390 6.84 -5.46 12.54
N TYR A 391 7.82 -4.64 12.17
CA TYR A 391 8.95 -5.06 11.31
C TYR A 391 9.84 -6.11 11.99
N ILE A 392 10.06 -6.00 13.30
CA ILE A 392 10.77 -7.04 14.06
C ILE A 392 9.99 -8.35 13.99
N GLY A 393 8.67 -8.31 14.18
CA GLY A 393 7.80 -9.48 14.06
C GLY A 393 7.87 -10.14 12.68
N ILE A 394 7.78 -9.36 11.61
CA ILE A 394 7.91 -9.84 10.22
C ILE A 394 9.28 -10.49 9.99
N THR A 395 10.35 -9.85 10.43
CA THR A 395 11.71 -10.36 10.25
C THR A 395 11.93 -11.68 10.99
N LEU A 396 11.49 -11.77 12.25
CA LEU A 396 11.55 -13.01 13.02
C LEU A 396 10.74 -14.13 12.38
N LEU A 397 9.53 -13.83 11.92
CA LEU A 397 8.65 -14.78 11.23
C LEU A 397 9.30 -15.31 9.95
N ALA A 398 9.85 -14.43 9.11
CA ALA A 398 10.51 -14.79 7.86
C ALA A 398 11.76 -15.67 8.14
N CYS A 399 12.63 -15.24 9.05
CA CYS A 399 13.81 -16.03 9.46
C CYS A 399 13.42 -17.39 10.03
N GLY A 400 12.40 -17.42 10.90
CA GLY A 400 11.90 -18.68 11.48
C GLY A 400 11.34 -19.63 10.42
N SER A 401 10.61 -19.11 9.44
CA SER A 401 10.05 -19.89 8.32
C SER A 401 11.16 -20.51 7.44
N ILE A 402 12.18 -19.71 7.10
CA ILE A 402 13.35 -20.19 6.35
C ILE A 402 14.08 -21.31 7.14
N CYS A 403 14.29 -21.09 8.44
CA CYS A 403 14.91 -22.09 9.31
C CYS A 403 14.10 -23.39 9.37
N MET A 404 12.76 -23.31 9.42
CA MET A 404 11.88 -24.49 9.44
C MET A 404 11.95 -25.28 8.13
N LEU A 405 12.01 -24.60 6.98
CA LEU A 405 12.20 -25.26 5.68
C LEU A 405 13.55 -25.98 5.60
N TRP A 406 14.62 -25.35 6.09
CA TRP A 406 15.97 -25.93 6.09
C TRP A 406 16.06 -27.18 6.97
N ILE A 407 15.49 -27.15 8.18
CA ILE A 407 15.46 -28.30 9.08
C ILE A 407 14.62 -29.44 8.51
N GLY A 408 13.48 -29.12 7.87
CA GLY A 408 12.62 -30.12 7.22
C GLY A 408 13.32 -30.87 6.08
N ASN A 409 14.14 -30.20 5.30
CA ASN A 409 14.93 -30.82 4.24
C ASN A 409 16.02 -31.75 4.79
N ARG A 410 16.77 -31.31 5.81
CA ARG A 410 17.79 -32.15 6.45
C ARG A 410 17.22 -33.45 7.02
N ARG A 411 16.07 -33.41 7.67
CA ARG A 411 15.41 -34.62 8.18
C ARG A 411 14.99 -35.59 7.08
N LYS A 412 14.63 -35.09 5.90
CA LYS A 412 14.31 -35.95 4.75
C LYS A 412 15.55 -36.60 4.14
N GLU A 413 16.66 -35.86 4.06
CA GLU A 413 17.95 -36.41 3.61
C GLU A 413 18.45 -37.51 4.55
N GLU A 414 18.43 -37.29 5.88
CA GLU A 414 18.81 -38.30 6.89
C GLU A 414 17.94 -39.58 6.82
N ILE A 415 16.67 -39.47 6.46
CA ILE A 415 15.77 -40.64 6.30
C ILE A 415 16.08 -41.41 5.00
N ASN A 416 16.37 -40.71 3.91
CA ASN A 416 16.70 -41.30 2.64
C ASN A 416 18.11 -41.96 2.60
N ASP A 417 19.03 -41.49 3.43
CA ASP A 417 20.37 -42.05 3.58
C ASP A 417 20.40 -43.32 4.47
N VAL A 418 19.28 -43.64 5.15
CA VAL A 418 19.13 -44.81 6.04
C VAL A 418 18.30 -45.94 5.37
N GLU A 419 17.62 -45.68 4.25
CA GLU A 419 16.97 -46.68 3.40
C GLU A 419 17.91 -47.14 2.26
#